data_e5394facdbeb7cee9b244130e8b8974d
#
_entry.id   e5394facdbeb7cee9b244130e8b8974d
#
_cell.length_a   1.000
_cell.length_b   1.000
_cell.length_c   1.000
_cell.angle_alpha   90.00
_cell.angle_beta   90.00
_cell.angle_gamma   90.00
#
_symmetry.space_group_name_H-M   'P 1'
#
loop_
_entity.id
_entity.type
_entity.pdbx_description
1 polymer ?
#
loop_
_entity_poly.entity_id
_entity_poly.type
_entity_poly.pdbx_seq_one_letter_code
_entity_poly.pdbx_strand_id
1 'polypeptide(L)'
;MSDERKRENEEEKLEDFFHNVIGIKSEAVLEVLAENSEICNLKARTLLMKENEKVDAISFLYKKGGLVKSYYEKSDEKKQVHCFAHFPGEALVGIMNLDKQITSFLTVELITDCEIVRISADVLRKLAMENIEIALVCNRMQSVASMREYEYRKMILTCNPVQRYEYFLETYPGLEKKVNKKDIASYLNMTPECFSRMLKKYDGA
;
A
#
# COMPACT_ATOMS: atom_id res chain seq x y z
N MET A 1 -11.56 -8.04 33.10
CA MET A 1 -12.43 -6.85 32.84
C MET A 1 -11.77 -5.78 31.97
N SER A 2 -10.51 -5.38 32.17
CA SER A 2 -9.87 -4.34 31.35
C SER A 2 -9.44 -4.82 29.95
N ASP A 3 -9.00 -6.07 29.83
CA ASP A 3 -8.49 -6.62 28.57
C ASP A 3 -9.63 -7.05 27.63
N GLU A 4 -10.72 -7.60 28.14
CA GLU A 4 -11.92 -7.91 27.38
C GLU A 4 -12.54 -6.67 26.75
N ARG A 5 -12.70 -5.57 27.49
CA ARG A 5 -13.21 -4.29 26.96
C ARG A 5 -12.29 -3.67 25.91
N LYS A 6 -10.96 -3.87 26.02
CA LYS A 6 -10.02 -3.37 25.00
C LYS A 6 -10.17 -4.16 23.70
N ARG A 7 -10.33 -5.48 23.81
CA ARG A 7 -10.52 -6.36 22.68
C ARG A 7 -11.84 -6.07 21.96
N GLU A 8 -12.95 -5.96 22.69
CA GLU A 8 -14.25 -5.57 22.13
C GLU A 8 -14.17 -4.22 21.38
N ASN A 9 -13.50 -3.22 21.95
CA ASN A 9 -13.32 -1.91 21.30
C ASN A 9 -12.40 -1.97 20.06
N GLU A 10 -11.47 -2.91 19.99
CA GLU A 10 -10.62 -3.13 18.83
C GLU A 10 -11.38 -3.87 17.72
N GLU A 11 -12.16 -4.89 18.07
CA GLU A 11 -13.02 -5.62 17.15
C GLU A 11 -14.06 -4.68 16.48
N GLU A 12 -14.74 -3.81 17.24
CA GLU A 12 -15.64 -2.81 16.71
C GLU A 12 -14.97 -1.87 15.69
N LYS A 13 -13.74 -1.44 15.96
CA LYS A 13 -12.97 -0.61 15.03
C LYS A 13 -12.55 -1.36 13.76
N LEU A 14 -12.26 -2.64 13.88
CA LEU A 14 -11.92 -3.50 12.75
C LEU A 14 -13.14 -3.77 11.88
N GLU A 15 -14.30 -4.03 12.47
CA GLU A 15 -15.56 -4.16 11.75
C GLU A 15 -15.90 -2.86 10.99
N ASP A 16 -15.79 -1.70 11.64
CA ASP A 16 -16.01 -0.39 11.01
C ASP A 16 -15.06 -0.20 9.82
N PHE A 17 -13.77 -0.54 9.97
CA PHE A 17 -12.80 -0.47 8.90
C PHE A 17 -13.16 -1.39 7.73
N PHE A 18 -13.47 -2.65 7.99
CA PHE A 18 -13.83 -3.59 6.92
C PHE A 18 -15.16 -3.23 6.26
N HIS A 19 -16.10 -2.70 7.03
CA HIS A 19 -17.40 -2.25 6.49
C HIS A 19 -17.27 -0.96 5.68
N ASN A 20 -16.77 0.12 6.28
CA ASN A 20 -16.83 1.45 5.71
C ASN A 20 -15.65 1.78 4.77
N VAL A 21 -14.48 1.17 4.97
CA VAL A 21 -13.28 1.44 4.17
C VAL A 21 -13.06 0.37 3.10
N ILE A 22 -13.16 -0.89 3.46
CA ILE A 22 -12.97 -2.01 2.53
C ILE A 22 -14.25 -2.30 1.74
N GLY A 23 -15.42 -2.11 2.37
CA GLY A 23 -16.73 -2.22 1.73
C GLY A 23 -17.37 -3.60 1.83
N ILE A 24 -17.06 -4.35 2.90
CA ILE A 24 -17.72 -5.61 3.25
C ILE A 24 -19.10 -5.31 3.87
N LYS A 25 -20.12 -6.07 3.49
CA LYS A 25 -21.52 -5.84 3.94
C LYS A 25 -22.05 -6.96 4.82
N SER A 26 -21.54 -8.18 4.67
CA SER A 26 -22.00 -9.34 5.44
C SER A 26 -21.50 -9.25 6.89
N GLU A 27 -22.42 -9.15 7.85
CA GLU A 27 -22.10 -9.12 9.29
C GLU A 27 -21.26 -10.33 9.73
N ALA A 28 -21.66 -11.54 9.31
CA ALA A 28 -20.91 -12.75 9.63
C ALA A 28 -19.46 -12.74 9.08
N VAL A 29 -19.22 -12.04 7.97
CA VAL A 29 -17.87 -11.90 7.41
C VAL A 29 -17.10 -10.83 8.16
N LEU A 30 -17.75 -9.74 8.58
CA LEU A 30 -17.13 -8.68 9.40
C LEU A 30 -16.62 -9.24 10.72
N GLU A 31 -17.43 -10.00 11.43
CA GLU A 31 -17.04 -10.68 12.67
C GLU A 31 -15.79 -11.53 12.48
N VAL A 32 -15.77 -12.41 11.47
CA VAL A 32 -14.61 -13.29 11.19
C VAL A 32 -13.37 -12.49 10.81
N LEU A 33 -13.50 -11.41 10.04
CA LEU A 33 -12.39 -10.54 9.67
C LEU A 33 -11.85 -9.81 10.91
N ALA A 34 -12.72 -9.29 11.78
CA ALA A 34 -12.32 -8.59 13.00
C ALA A 34 -11.59 -9.51 13.97
N GLU A 35 -12.14 -10.71 14.22
CA GLU A 35 -11.53 -11.71 15.10
C GLU A 35 -10.12 -12.17 14.66
N ASN A 36 -9.87 -12.14 13.33
CA ASN A 36 -8.61 -12.61 12.74
C ASN A 36 -7.68 -11.48 12.29
N SER A 37 -7.96 -10.25 12.70
CA SER A 37 -7.17 -9.07 12.39
C SER A 37 -6.66 -8.38 13.66
N GLU A 38 -5.65 -7.55 13.50
CA GLU A 38 -5.10 -6.71 14.56
C GLU A 38 -4.79 -5.30 14.05
N ILE A 39 -4.88 -4.30 14.92
CA ILE A 39 -4.42 -2.94 14.64
C ILE A 39 -3.02 -2.74 15.20
N CYS A 40 -2.04 -2.55 14.31
CA CYS A 40 -0.64 -2.34 14.67
C CYS A 40 -0.24 -0.88 14.55
N ASN A 41 0.40 -0.33 15.59
CA ASN A 41 1.02 0.98 15.58
C ASN A 41 2.51 0.83 15.29
N LEU A 42 2.96 1.25 14.13
CA LEU A 42 4.32 1.05 13.67
C LEU A 42 5.04 2.38 13.43
N LYS A 43 6.32 2.41 13.75
CA LYS A 43 7.16 3.59 13.62
C LYS A 43 7.68 3.78 12.19
N ALA A 44 7.94 5.02 11.83
CA ALA A 44 8.66 5.36 10.60
C ALA A 44 9.94 4.52 10.44
N ARG A 45 10.28 4.19 9.20
CA ARG A 45 11.41 3.32 8.82
C ARG A 45 11.25 1.84 9.17
N THR A 46 10.11 1.42 9.71
CA THR A 46 9.79 -0.01 9.84
C THR A 46 9.68 -0.63 8.46
N LEU A 47 10.35 -1.77 8.25
CA LEU A 47 10.16 -2.61 7.08
C LEU A 47 9.01 -3.57 7.37
N LEU A 48 7.91 -3.44 6.62
CA LEU A 48 6.76 -4.35 6.73
C LEU A 48 7.04 -5.68 6.04
N MET A 49 7.80 -5.64 4.97
CA MET A 49 8.10 -6.78 4.11
C MET A 49 9.38 -6.50 3.35
N LYS A 50 10.19 -7.51 3.11
CA LYS A 50 11.32 -7.43 2.18
C LYS A 50 11.01 -8.17 0.89
N GLU A 51 11.66 -7.74 -0.18
CA GLU A 51 11.63 -8.44 -1.46
C GLU A 51 12.05 -9.91 -1.27
N ASN A 52 11.34 -10.85 -1.91
CA ASN A 52 11.50 -12.29 -1.80
C ASN A 52 11.12 -12.93 -0.44
N GLU A 53 10.70 -12.17 0.56
CA GLU A 53 10.12 -12.74 1.77
C GLU A 53 8.72 -13.32 1.49
N LYS A 54 8.39 -14.38 2.22
CA LYS A 54 7.09 -15.03 2.20
C LYS A 54 6.01 -14.09 2.73
N VAL A 55 4.91 -13.96 2.02
CA VAL A 55 3.77 -13.15 2.45
C VAL A 55 2.90 -13.95 3.42
N ASP A 56 3.08 -13.76 4.71
CA ASP A 56 2.31 -14.43 5.75
C ASP A 56 1.12 -13.60 6.24
N ALA A 57 1.11 -12.30 5.98
CA ALA A 57 0.01 -11.42 6.35
C ALA A 57 -0.24 -10.37 5.27
N ILE A 58 -1.50 -10.00 5.11
CA ILE A 58 -1.92 -8.85 4.33
C ILE A 58 -2.08 -7.66 5.28
N SER A 59 -1.54 -6.53 4.88
CA SER A 59 -1.57 -5.29 5.68
C SER A 59 -2.25 -4.18 4.90
N PHE A 60 -3.09 -3.42 5.58
CA PHE A 60 -3.79 -2.26 5.01
C PHE A 60 -3.45 -1.01 5.82
N LEU A 61 -3.35 0.13 5.16
CA LEU A 61 -3.27 1.39 5.86
C LEU A 61 -4.61 1.66 6.58
N TYR A 62 -4.57 1.85 7.90
CA TYR A 62 -5.78 2.02 8.71
C TYR A 62 -6.29 3.45 8.70
N LYS A 63 -5.42 4.42 8.99
CA LYS A 63 -5.80 5.84 9.12
C LYS A 63 -5.09 6.76 8.13
N LYS A 64 -5.72 7.91 7.92
CA LYS A 64 -5.10 9.04 7.19
C LYS A 64 -3.84 9.52 7.91
N GLY A 65 -2.85 9.96 7.13
CA GLY A 65 -1.60 10.52 7.64
C GLY A 65 -0.42 9.56 7.61
N GLY A 66 -0.69 8.25 7.57
CA GLY A 66 0.34 7.26 7.27
C GLY A 66 0.84 7.39 5.84
N LEU A 67 2.13 7.16 5.63
CA LEU A 67 2.77 7.18 4.33
C LEU A 67 3.76 6.03 4.23
N VAL A 68 3.58 5.23 3.20
CA VAL A 68 4.36 4.01 2.94
C VAL A 68 4.90 4.06 1.52
N LYS A 69 6.10 3.54 1.31
CA LYS A 69 6.68 3.33 -0.03
C LYS A 69 6.98 1.86 -0.25
N SER A 70 6.83 1.45 -1.49
CA SER A 70 7.30 0.15 -1.97
C SER A 70 8.39 0.37 -3.02
N TYR A 71 9.42 -0.48 -3.01
CA TYR A 71 10.56 -0.33 -3.91
C TYR A 71 11.21 -1.68 -4.25
N TYR A 72 11.89 -1.73 -5.38
CA TYR A 72 12.80 -2.81 -5.78
C TYR A 72 14.20 -2.50 -5.29
N GLU A 73 14.94 -3.52 -4.87
CA GLU A 73 16.38 -3.41 -4.61
C GLU A 73 17.15 -3.75 -5.89
N LYS A 74 17.91 -2.77 -6.40
CA LYS A 74 18.76 -2.97 -7.56
C LYS A 74 20.08 -3.63 -7.14
N SER A 75 20.77 -4.28 -8.09
CA SER A 75 22.05 -4.95 -7.88
C SER A 75 23.18 -4.03 -7.39
N ASP A 76 23.04 -2.71 -7.53
CA ASP A 76 23.97 -1.68 -7.06
C ASP A 76 23.51 -1.03 -5.72
N GLU A 77 22.70 -1.73 -4.95
CA GLU A 77 22.10 -1.30 -3.66
C GLU A 77 21.20 -0.05 -3.77
N LYS A 78 20.91 0.41 -4.97
CA LYS A 78 19.97 1.50 -5.18
C LYS A 78 18.53 1.00 -5.10
N LYS A 79 17.71 1.81 -4.47
CA LYS A 79 16.27 1.57 -4.37
C LYS A 79 15.54 2.22 -5.54
N GLN A 80 14.75 1.43 -6.28
CA GLN A 80 13.84 1.95 -7.28
C GLN A 80 12.43 1.99 -6.69
N VAL A 81 11.98 3.18 -6.33
CA VAL A 81 10.62 3.36 -5.79
C VAL A 81 9.61 2.97 -6.87
N HIS A 82 8.66 2.13 -6.47
CA HIS A 82 7.60 1.61 -7.32
C HIS A 82 6.29 2.36 -7.11
N CYS A 83 5.85 2.52 -5.85
CA CYS A 83 4.63 3.26 -5.52
C CYS A 83 4.66 3.79 -4.09
N PHE A 84 3.68 4.67 -3.81
CA PHE A 84 3.37 5.15 -2.46
C PHE A 84 1.94 4.75 -2.10
N ALA A 85 1.70 4.49 -0.81
CA ALA A 85 0.37 4.32 -0.23
C ALA A 85 0.16 5.34 0.88
N HIS A 86 -1.00 6.02 0.89
CA HIS A 86 -1.29 7.09 1.84
C HIS A 86 -2.79 7.26 2.14
N PHE A 87 -3.64 6.42 1.53
CA PHE A 87 -5.07 6.38 1.81
C PHE A 87 -5.45 5.17 2.65
N PRO A 88 -6.39 5.32 3.61
CA PRO A 88 -6.95 4.19 4.32
C PRO A 88 -7.52 3.13 3.36
N GLY A 89 -7.31 1.86 3.70
CA GLY A 89 -7.75 0.73 2.88
C GLY A 89 -6.80 0.33 1.75
N GLU A 90 -5.74 1.10 1.48
CA GLU A 90 -4.72 0.66 0.52
C GLU A 90 -3.96 -0.55 1.09
N ALA A 91 -3.92 -1.62 0.31
CA ALA A 91 -3.12 -2.80 0.64
C ALA A 91 -1.63 -2.47 0.50
N LEU A 92 -0.87 -2.69 1.58
CA LEU A 92 0.54 -2.33 1.67
C LEU A 92 1.47 -3.45 1.22
N VAL A 93 1.01 -4.69 1.34
CA VAL A 93 1.79 -5.88 1.00
C VAL A 93 1.03 -6.71 -0.01
N GLY A 94 1.68 -6.88 -1.14
CA GLY A 94 1.48 -7.92 -2.12
C GLY A 94 0.10 -8.13 -2.71
N ILE A 95 0.16 -8.56 -3.94
CA ILE A 95 -0.97 -9.12 -4.68
C ILE A 95 -1.29 -10.47 -4.09
N MET A 96 -2.49 -10.65 -3.61
CA MET A 96 -2.94 -11.92 -3.10
C MET A 96 -3.20 -12.90 -4.26
N ASN A 97 -2.41 -13.95 -4.33
CA ASN A 97 -2.76 -15.11 -5.13
C ASN A 97 -3.58 -16.06 -4.27
N LEU A 98 -4.84 -16.26 -4.61
CA LEU A 98 -5.75 -17.13 -3.86
C LEU A 98 -5.35 -18.61 -3.92
N ASP A 99 -4.59 -18.97 -4.94
CA ASP A 99 -4.23 -20.36 -5.27
C ASP A 99 -2.89 -20.81 -4.63
N LYS A 100 -1.98 -19.87 -4.42
CA LYS A 100 -0.61 -20.15 -3.96
C LYS A 100 -0.15 -19.19 -2.89
N GLN A 101 0.69 -19.70 -2.00
CA GLN A 101 1.52 -18.83 -1.19
C GLN A 101 2.54 -18.12 -2.11
N ILE A 102 2.66 -16.82 -1.93
CA ILE A 102 3.55 -15.97 -2.72
C ILE A 102 4.67 -15.37 -1.87
N THR A 103 5.75 -15.00 -2.52
CA THR A 103 6.77 -14.11 -1.98
C THR A 103 6.52 -12.68 -2.44
N SER A 104 6.95 -11.71 -1.66
CA SER A 104 6.85 -10.31 -2.04
C SER A 104 7.79 -9.97 -3.19
N PHE A 105 7.28 -9.24 -4.17
CA PHE A 105 8.10 -8.68 -5.26
C PHE A 105 8.78 -7.38 -4.89
N LEU A 106 8.44 -6.80 -3.75
CA LEU A 106 8.84 -5.47 -3.33
C LEU A 106 9.24 -5.46 -1.86
N THR A 107 10.17 -4.59 -1.52
CA THR A 107 10.37 -4.17 -0.13
C THR A 107 9.40 -3.04 0.20
N VAL A 108 8.70 -3.14 1.33
CA VAL A 108 7.70 -2.18 1.82
C VAL A 108 8.21 -1.51 3.09
N GLU A 109 8.35 -0.19 3.06
CA GLU A 109 8.94 0.62 4.14
C GLU A 109 8.01 1.78 4.52
N LEU A 110 7.79 1.98 5.82
CA LEU A 110 7.05 3.12 6.35
C LEU A 110 7.89 4.40 6.26
N ILE A 111 7.36 5.44 5.64
CA ILE A 111 7.98 6.78 5.62
C ILE A 111 7.64 7.55 6.90
N THR A 112 6.41 7.41 7.38
CA THR A 112 5.93 8.03 8.64
C THR A 112 5.50 6.96 9.63
N ASP A 113 5.20 7.34 10.87
CA ASP A 113 4.46 6.49 11.81
C ASP A 113 3.11 6.14 11.18
N CYS A 114 2.70 4.87 11.24
CA CYS A 114 1.47 4.37 10.64
C CYS A 114 0.69 3.48 11.60
N GLU A 115 -0.63 3.60 11.55
CA GLU A 115 -1.53 2.56 12.05
C GLU A 115 -1.93 1.69 10.85
N ILE A 116 -1.78 0.38 10.98
CA ILE A 116 -2.13 -0.59 9.94
C ILE A 116 -3.08 -1.64 10.50
N VAL A 117 -3.98 -2.13 9.67
CA VAL A 117 -4.72 -3.37 9.92
C VAL A 117 -3.96 -4.52 9.29
N ARG A 118 -3.75 -5.58 10.05
CA ARG A 118 -3.04 -6.77 9.61
C ARG A 118 -3.91 -8.01 9.78
N ILE A 119 -4.00 -8.84 8.76
CA ILE A 119 -4.72 -10.12 8.77
C ILE A 119 -3.83 -11.23 8.20
N SER A 120 -3.92 -12.44 8.74
CA SER A 120 -3.22 -13.59 8.17
C SER A 120 -3.59 -13.82 6.70
N ALA A 121 -2.58 -13.99 5.85
CA ALA A 121 -2.78 -14.28 4.43
C ALA A 121 -3.54 -15.60 4.21
N ASP A 122 -3.31 -16.60 5.07
CA ASP A 122 -3.99 -17.90 5.00
C ASP A 122 -5.47 -17.79 5.36
N VAL A 123 -5.80 -17.01 6.41
CA VAL A 123 -7.19 -16.74 6.80
C VAL A 123 -7.92 -16.02 5.69
N LEU A 124 -7.34 -14.94 5.16
CA LEU A 124 -7.97 -14.17 4.08
C LEU A 124 -8.15 -15.01 2.82
N ARG A 125 -7.18 -15.86 2.49
CA ARG A 125 -7.26 -16.79 1.35
C ARG A 125 -8.41 -17.79 1.54
N LYS A 126 -8.53 -18.41 2.71
CA LYS A 126 -9.61 -19.33 3.02
C LYS A 126 -10.96 -18.65 2.89
N LEU A 127 -11.13 -17.46 3.50
CA LEU A 127 -12.36 -16.66 3.40
C LEU A 127 -12.70 -16.32 1.94
N ALA A 128 -11.71 -15.94 1.13
CA ALA A 128 -11.95 -15.64 -0.28
C ALA A 128 -12.36 -16.85 -1.13
N MET A 129 -11.98 -18.06 -0.74
CA MET A 129 -12.42 -19.30 -1.39
C MET A 129 -13.84 -19.71 -0.98
N GLU A 130 -14.25 -19.38 0.23
CA GLU A 130 -15.53 -19.77 0.82
C GLU A 130 -16.63 -18.69 0.66
N ASN A 131 -16.22 -17.43 0.44
CA ASN A 131 -17.13 -16.29 0.40
C ASN A 131 -16.92 -15.42 -0.83
N ILE A 132 -17.97 -15.32 -1.65
CA ILE A 132 -17.93 -14.57 -2.91
C ILE A 132 -17.72 -13.06 -2.69
N GLU A 133 -18.20 -12.47 -1.60
CA GLU A 133 -18.01 -11.06 -1.31
C GLU A 133 -16.52 -10.74 -1.10
N ILE A 134 -15.81 -11.56 -0.31
CA ILE A 134 -14.36 -11.45 -0.12
C ILE A 134 -13.62 -11.64 -1.43
N ALA A 135 -13.98 -12.66 -2.21
CA ALA A 135 -13.36 -12.90 -3.51
C ALA A 135 -13.50 -11.69 -4.45
N LEU A 136 -14.68 -11.06 -4.48
CA LEU A 136 -14.94 -9.86 -5.29
C LEU A 136 -14.14 -8.64 -4.80
N VAL A 137 -14.02 -8.46 -3.48
CA VAL A 137 -13.19 -7.39 -2.89
C VAL A 137 -11.72 -7.60 -3.25
N CYS A 138 -11.19 -8.81 -3.08
CA CYS A 138 -9.82 -9.14 -3.48
C CYS A 138 -9.59 -8.90 -4.97
N ASN A 139 -10.52 -9.32 -5.83
CA ASN A 139 -10.44 -9.09 -7.27
C ASN A 139 -10.48 -7.59 -7.61
N ARG A 140 -11.32 -6.80 -6.95
CA ARG A 140 -11.36 -5.34 -7.14
C ARG A 140 -10.04 -4.69 -6.77
N MET A 141 -9.46 -5.04 -5.62
CA MET A 141 -8.16 -4.53 -5.18
C MET A 141 -7.04 -4.88 -6.17
N GLN A 142 -7.05 -6.12 -6.65
CA GLN A 142 -6.12 -6.60 -7.67
C GLN A 142 -6.26 -5.83 -8.98
N SER A 143 -7.49 -5.59 -9.42
CA SER A 143 -7.78 -4.85 -10.65
C SER A 143 -7.29 -3.39 -10.54
N VAL A 144 -7.53 -2.73 -9.40
CA VAL A 144 -7.04 -1.36 -9.15
C VAL A 144 -5.51 -1.31 -9.16
N ALA A 145 -4.84 -2.27 -8.51
CA ALA A 145 -3.38 -2.35 -8.51
C ALA A 145 -2.83 -2.56 -9.93
N SER A 146 -3.44 -3.46 -10.71
CA SER A 146 -3.05 -3.73 -12.09
C SER A 146 -3.25 -2.52 -13.02
N MET A 147 -4.35 -1.77 -12.85
CA MET A 147 -4.60 -0.54 -13.60
C MET A 147 -3.57 0.54 -13.28
N ARG A 148 -3.24 0.75 -12.00
CA ARG A 148 -2.19 1.70 -11.57
C ARG A 148 -0.83 1.33 -12.18
N GLU A 149 -0.48 0.05 -12.21
CA GLU A 149 0.75 -0.44 -12.82
C GLU A 149 0.78 -0.18 -14.32
N TYR A 150 -0.34 -0.41 -15.00
CA TYR A 150 -0.46 -0.14 -16.43
C TYR A 150 -0.30 1.36 -16.75
N GLU A 151 -0.95 2.22 -15.98
CA GLU A 151 -0.85 3.69 -16.13
C GLU A 151 0.57 4.19 -15.83
N TYR A 152 1.19 3.69 -14.76
CA TYR A 152 2.58 4.00 -14.43
C TYR A 152 3.53 3.59 -15.57
N ARG A 153 3.39 2.37 -16.07
CA ARG A 153 4.20 1.89 -17.19
C ARG A 153 4.02 2.74 -18.44
N LYS A 154 2.78 3.09 -18.78
CA LYS A 154 2.47 4.00 -19.87
C LYS A 154 3.17 5.35 -19.70
N MET A 155 3.07 5.94 -18.53
CA MET A 155 3.72 7.21 -18.18
C MET A 155 5.25 7.13 -18.37
N ILE A 156 5.90 6.10 -17.87
CA ILE A 156 7.37 5.93 -18.05
C ILE A 156 7.76 5.81 -19.52
N LEU A 157 6.97 5.14 -20.35
CA LEU A 157 7.28 4.89 -21.75
C LEU A 157 7.00 6.08 -22.67
N THR A 158 6.01 6.92 -22.34
CA THR A 158 5.48 7.92 -23.28
C THR A 158 5.68 9.36 -22.85
N CYS A 159 5.92 9.64 -21.56
CA CYS A 159 5.98 11.00 -21.02
C CYS A 159 7.42 11.51 -20.90
N ASN A 160 7.60 12.81 -21.17
CA ASN A 160 8.83 13.53 -20.89
C ASN A 160 8.96 13.82 -19.36
N PRO A 161 10.12 14.29 -18.86
CA PRO A 161 10.32 14.52 -17.42
C PRO A 161 9.30 15.42 -16.75
N VAL A 162 8.84 16.48 -17.40
CA VAL A 162 7.83 17.41 -16.83
C VAL A 162 6.48 16.71 -16.72
N GLN A 163 6.03 16.05 -17.77
CA GLN A 163 4.78 15.29 -17.77
C GLN A 163 4.76 14.15 -16.74
N ARG A 164 5.91 13.51 -16.49
CA ARG A 164 6.01 12.50 -15.41
C ARG A 164 5.83 13.12 -14.03
N TYR A 165 6.33 14.33 -13.82
CA TYR A 165 6.15 15.04 -12.56
C TYR A 165 4.71 15.52 -12.39
N GLU A 166 4.06 16.01 -13.44
CA GLU A 166 2.63 16.34 -13.45
C GLU A 166 1.77 15.11 -13.10
N TYR A 167 2.05 13.97 -13.72
CA TYR A 167 1.41 12.69 -13.37
C TYR A 167 1.59 12.33 -11.90
N PHE A 168 2.79 12.54 -11.32
CA PHE A 168 3.02 12.31 -9.90
C PHE A 168 2.15 13.22 -9.03
N LEU A 169 2.04 14.50 -9.36
CA LEU A 169 1.22 15.46 -8.61
C LEU A 169 -0.27 15.12 -8.67
N GLU A 170 -0.74 14.63 -9.81
CA GLU A 170 -2.13 14.17 -10.01
C GLU A 170 -2.41 12.86 -9.25
N THR A 171 -1.48 11.90 -9.32
CA THR A 171 -1.62 10.58 -8.68
C THR A 171 -1.49 10.66 -7.15
N TYR A 172 -0.61 11.54 -6.66
CA TYR A 172 -0.28 11.69 -5.24
C TYR A 172 -0.36 13.15 -4.78
N PRO A 173 -1.54 13.77 -4.74
CA PRO A 173 -1.69 15.18 -4.37
C PRO A 173 -1.13 15.49 -2.99
N GLY A 174 -0.21 16.45 -2.91
CA GLY A 174 0.41 16.90 -1.66
C GLY A 174 1.57 16.04 -1.15
N LEU A 175 1.88 14.91 -1.82
CA LEU A 175 3.02 14.07 -1.44
C LEU A 175 4.37 14.71 -1.76
N GLU A 176 4.44 15.63 -2.70
CA GLU A 176 5.66 16.40 -3.04
C GLU A 176 6.25 17.16 -1.85
N LYS A 177 5.41 17.46 -0.83
CA LYS A 177 5.81 18.13 0.42
C LYS A 177 6.20 17.15 1.53
N LYS A 178 5.86 15.88 1.41
CA LYS A 178 6.04 14.86 2.45
C LYS A 178 7.12 13.83 2.10
N VAL A 179 7.35 13.61 0.83
CA VAL A 179 8.33 12.64 0.31
C VAL A 179 9.62 13.37 -0.07
N ASN A 180 10.75 12.77 0.23
CA ASN A 180 12.03 13.36 -0.17
C ASN A 180 12.20 13.34 -1.70
N LYS A 181 12.91 14.33 -2.23
CA LYS A 181 13.13 14.50 -3.68
C LYS A 181 13.81 13.30 -4.34
N LYS A 182 14.62 12.55 -3.60
CA LYS A 182 15.30 11.35 -4.11
C LYS A 182 14.31 10.22 -4.38
N ASP A 183 13.35 10.01 -3.48
CA ASP A 183 12.32 8.98 -3.65
C ASP A 183 11.35 9.36 -4.79
N ILE A 184 10.99 10.65 -4.93
CA ILE A 184 10.18 11.12 -6.06
C ILE A 184 10.93 10.93 -7.39
N ALA A 185 12.20 11.34 -7.46
CA ALA A 185 13.03 11.12 -8.65
C ALA A 185 13.12 9.64 -9.02
N SER A 186 13.32 8.79 -8.01
CA SER A 186 13.34 7.33 -8.18
C SER A 186 12.03 6.80 -8.75
N TYR A 187 10.87 7.19 -8.19
CA TYR A 187 9.55 6.83 -8.71
C TYR A 187 9.37 7.24 -10.18
N LEU A 188 9.80 8.45 -10.52
CA LEU A 188 9.70 9.00 -11.89
C LEU A 188 10.75 8.41 -12.87
N ASN A 189 11.55 7.46 -12.42
CA ASN A 189 12.66 6.87 -13.17
C ASN A 189 13.65 7.94 -13.69
N MET A 190 14.02 8.87 -12.81
CA MET A 190 14.99 9.94 -13.06
C MET A 190 16.16 9.86 -12.10
N THR A 191 17.33 10.35 -12.53
CA THR A 191 18.40 10.64 -11.58
C THR A 191 18.05 11.88 -10.74
N PRO A 192 18.59 12.02 -9.51
CA PRO A 192 18.38 13.21 -8.69
C PRO A 192 18.77 14.51 -9.41
N GLU A 193 19.83 14.49 -10.23
CA GLU A 193 20.30 15.64 -11.01
C GLU A 193 19.30 16.00 -12.13
N CYS A 194 18.77 14.99 -12.83
CA CYS A 194 17.75 15.18 -13.85
C CYS A 194 16.49 15.79 -13.23
N PHE A 195 16.04 15.24 -12.13
CA PHE A 195 14.86 15.73 -11.38
C PHE A 195 15.07 17.18 -10.89
N SER A 196 16.24 17.49 -10.32
CA SER A 196 16.55 18.86 -9.86
C SER A 196 16.57 19.86 -11.01
N ARG A 197 17.10 19.51 -12.18
CA ARG A 197 17.07 20.37 -13.39
C ARG A 197 15.67 20.55 -13.91
N MET A 198 14.85 19.50 -13.89
CA MET A 198 13.46 19.56 -14.31
C MET A 198 12.66 20.50 -13.39
N LEU A 199 12.79 20.38 -12.05
CA LEU A 199 12.10 21.25 -11.09
C LEU A 199 12.42 22.73 -11.32
N LYS A 200 13.71 23.10 -11.54
CA LYS A 200 14.09 24.48 -11.84
C LYS A 200 13.38 25.06 -13.09
N LYS A 201 13.11 24.22 -14.08
CA LYS A 201 12.36 24.64 -15.27
C LYS A 201 10.87 24.69 -14.99
N TYR A 202 10.33 23.79 -14.18
CA TYR A 202 8.93 23.71 -13.82
C TYR A 202 8.51 24.91 -12.93
N ASP A 203 9.34 25.25 -11.92
CA ASP A 203 9.08 26.35 -10.98
C ASP A 203 9.35 27.75 -11.60
N GLY A 204 10.05 27.83 -12.72
CA GLY A 204 10.38 29.05 -13.42
C GLY A 204 9.52 29.34 -14.66
N ALA A 205 8.52 28.49 -14.92
CA ALA A 205 7.55 28.65 -16.01
C ALA A 205 6.22 29.19 -15.47
#